data_c0fb4a38669aa5a772de80f5436e630d
#
_entry.id   c0fb4a38669aa5a772de80f5436e630d
#
_cell.length_a   1.000
_cell.length_b   1.000
_cell.length_c   1.000
_cell.angle_alpha   90.00
_cell.angle_beta   90.00
_cell.angle_gamma   90.00
#
_symmetry.space_group_name_H-M   'P 1'
#
loop_
_entity.id
_entity.type
_entity.pdbx_description
1 polymer ?
#
loop_
_entity_poly.entity_id
_entity_poly.type
_entity_poly.pdbx_seq_one_letter_code
_entity_poly.pdbx_strand_id
1 'polypeptide(L)'
;MTDYDVLIKNGTIVDGTRVPRFKGDLWIKDGRIAQIGGRALGKAAKEIDAEGLIVAPGFVDLHTHYDAQIQWDPYCTISGWHGVTSVVLGNCGFGFAPVMPEGRDRAMLTMSRTEAIPFESMKEGMIWDWVTFPEWLETLARIPKGVNCLTYMPVAPLMTWVMGLEAAKTRPATRQEQAEMKSLLHEAMDAGACGFSVQRLSLIHI
;
A
#
# COMPACT_ATOMS: atom_id res chain seq x y z
N MET A 1 -27.01 24.29 10.18
CA MET A 1 -25.95 23.23 10.37
C MET A 1 -26.27 22.10 9.44
N THR A 2 -25.25 21.51 8.83
CA THR A 2 -25.37 20.31 8.01
C THR A 2 -25.26 19.09 8.94
N ASP A 3 -26.10 18.08 8.70
CA ASP A 3 -26.15 16.87 9.53
C ASP A 3 -25.09 15.86 9.07
N TYR A 4 -24.65 15.96 7.80
CA TYR A 4 -23.72 15.06 7.14
C TYR A 4 -22.67 15.82 6.31
N ASP A 5 -21.53 15.17 6.06
CA ASP A 5 -20.45 15.76 5.24
C ASP A 5 -20.74 15.57 3.76
N VAL A 6 -21.15 14.37 3.35
CA VAL A 6 -21.42 14.02 1.95
C VAL A 6 -22.70 13.20 1.85
N LEU A 7 -23.51 13.52 0.86
CA LEU A 7 -24.60 12.69 0.36
C LEU A 7 -24.30 12.28 -1.08
N ILE A 8 -24.32 10.99 -1.35
CA ILE A 8 -24.34 10.43 -2.70
C ILE A 8 -25.76 9.91 -2.93
N LYS A 9 -26.50 10.53 -3.87
CA LYS A 9 -27.92 10.25 -4.09
C LYS A 9 -28.17 9.60 -5.45
N ASN A 10 -29.29 8.89 -5.55
CA ASN A 10 -29.82 8.27 -6.77
C ASN A 10 -28.94 7.14 -7.35
N GLY A 11 -27.92 6.68 -6.63
CA GLY A 11 -26.98 5.69 -7.12
C GLY A 11 -27.53 4.27 -7.20
N THR A 12 -26.90 3.43 -8.00
CA THR A 12 -27.06 1.98 -7.94
C THR A 12 -25.99 1.41 -7.01
N ILE A 13 -26.39 0.99 -5.82
CA ILE A 13 -25.46 0.53 -4.78
C ILE A 13 -25.06 -0.92 -5.01
N VAL A 14 -23.75 -1.18 -4.96
CA VAL A 14 -23.11 -2.50 -4.99
C VAL A 14 -22.14 -2.53 -3.82
N ASP A 15 -22.55 -3.06 -2.69
CA ASP A 15 -21.82 -2.92 -1.41
C ASP A 15 -20.84 -4.05 -1.08
N GLY A 16 -20.73 -5.06 -1.94
CA GLY A 16 -19.83 -6.19 -1.75
C GLY A 16 -20.36 -7.29 -0.79
N THR A 17 -21.54 -7.13 -0.20
CA THR A 17 -22.12 -8.11 0.74
C THR A 17 -22.76 -9.32 0.06
N ARG A 18 -22.72 -9.39 -1.27
CA ARG A 18 -23.37 -10.41 -2.12
C ARG A 18 -24.88 -10.28 -2.24
N VAL A 19 -25.50 -9.27 -1.66
CA VAL A 19 -26.89 -8.94 -1.95
C VAL A 19 -27.01 -8.36 -3.37
N PRO A 20 -28.16 -8.52 -4.06
CA PRO A 20 -28.39 -7.88 -5.33
C PRO A 20 -28.24 -6.37 -5.23
N ARG A 21 -27.73 -5.74 -6.33
CA ARG A 21 -27.66 -4.27 -6.44
C ARG A 21 -29.02 -3.64 -6.20
N PHE A 22 -29.05 -2.48 -5.57
CA PHE A 22 -30.28 -1.74 -5.28
C PHE A 22 -30.11 -0.23 -5.50
N LYS A 23 -31.18 0.48 -5.74
CA LYS A 23 -31.19 1.94 -5.79
C LYS A 23 -31.27 2.50 -4.38
N GLY A 24 -30.46 3.53 -4.10
CA GLY A 24 -30.47 4.17 -2.79
C GLY A 24 -29.45 5.28 -2.67
N ASP A 25 -29.52 5.96 -1.54
CA ASP A 25 -28.61 7.04 -1.16
C ASP A 25 -27.54 6.50 -0.19
N LEU A 26 -26.39 7.17 -0.18
CA LEU A 26 -25.28 6.91 0.75
C LEU A 26 -24.95 8.21 1.49
N TRP A 27 -24.93 8.14 2.81
CA TRP A 27 -24.64 9.27 3.68
C TRP A 27 -23.34 9.05 4.42
N ILE A 28 -22.47 10.07 4.40
CA ILE A 28 -21.15 10.03 5.02
C ILE A 28 -21.09 11.13 6.07
N LYS A 29 -20.61 10.78 7.26
CA LYS A 29 -20.36 11.67 8.37
C LYS A 29 -19.06 11.28 9.07
N ASP A 30 -18.22 12.26 9.38
CA ASP A 30 -16.94 12.07 10.07
C ASP A 30 -16.08 10.97 9.40
N GLY A 31 -16.03 10.95 8.04
CA GLY A 31 -15.28 9.98 7.25
C GLY A 31 -15.85 8.56 7.28
N ARG A 32 -17.06 8.35 7.80
CA ARG A 32 -17.70 7.03 7.92
C ARG A 32 -19.05 7.00 7.20
N ILE A 33 -19.44 5.83 6.72
CA ILE A 33 -20.77 5.59 6.20
C ILE A 33 -21.74 5.62 7.38
N ALA A 34 -22.59 6.65 7.42
CA ALA A 34 -23.60 6.82 8.45
C ALA A 34 -24.89 6.09 8.10
N GLN A 35 -25.25 6.04 6.82
CA GLN A 35 -26.41 5.32 6.32
C GLN A 35 -26.19 4.88 4.88
N ILE A 36 -26.72 3.72 4.53
CA ILE A 36 -26.72 3.19 3.17
C ILE A 36 -28.12 2.71 2.80
N GLY A 37 -28.58 3.12 1.64
CA GLY A 37 -29.94 2.83 1.15
C GLY A 37 -31.03 3.68 1.84
N GLY A 38 -32.25 3.54 1.34
CA GLY A 38 -33.38 4.34 1.80
C GLY A 38 -33.24 5.80 1.41
N ARG A 39 -34.05 6.63 2.10
CA ARG A 39 -34.04 8.09 1.95
C ARG A 39 -33.73 8.69 3.34
N ALA A 40 -32.53 9.21 3.51
CA ALA A 40 -32.17 9.82 4.78
C ALA A 40 -32.81 11.21 4.93
N LEU A 41 -33.06 11.59 6.16
CA LEU A 41 -33.49 12.95 6.51
C LEU A 41 -32.24 13.75 6.91
N GLY A 42 -32.16 14.99 6.45
CA GLY A 42 -31.06 15.89 6.81
C GLY A 42 -30.40 16.54 5.60
N LYS A 43 -29.43 17.43 5.87
CA LYS A 43 -28.67 18.17 4.86
C LYS A 43 -27.21 17.74 4.90
N ALA A 44 -26.62 17.57 3.71
CA ALA A 44 -25.19 17.33 3.57
C ALA A 44 -24.45 18.62 3.19
N ALA A 45 -23.19 18.73 3.57
CA ALA A 45 -22.33 19.83 3.16
C ALA A 45 -22.00 19.73 1.65
N LYS A 46 -21.87 18.49 1.13
CA LYS A 46 -21.64 18.21 -0.28
C LYS A 46 -22.64 17.16 -0.76
N GLU A 47 -23.25 17.41 -1.90
CA GLU A 47 -24.12 16.46 -2.57
C GLU A 47 -23.52 16.03 -3.92
N ILE A 48 -23.61 14.73 -4.20
CA ILE A 48 -23.16 14.11 -5.45
C ILE A 48 -24.37 13.36 -6.03
N ASP A 49 -24.82 13.74 -7.20
CA ASP A 49 -25.87 13.00 -7.92
C ASP A 49 -25.21 11.85 -8.71
N ALA A 50 -25.52 10.63 -8.32
CA ALA A 50 -25.04 9.41 -8.94
C ALA A 50 -26.11 8.71 -9.78
N GLU A 51 -27.09 9.45 -10.32
CA GLU A 51 -28.08 8.88 -11.22
C GLU A 51 -27.41 8.23 -12.43
N GLY A 52 -27.76 6.98 -12.70
CA GLY A 52 -27.14 6.18 -13.77
C GLY A 52 -25.78 5.58 -13.42
N LEU A 53 -25.18 5.94 -12.29
CA LEU A 53 -23.88 5.45 -11.84
C LEU A 53 -24.00 4.33 -10.82
N ILE A 54 -22.90 3.55 -10.70
CA ILE A 54 -22.71 2.56 -9.64
C ILE A 54 -21.99 3.24 -8.49
N VAL A 55 -22.47 3.01 -7.27
CA VAL A 55 -21.83 3.39 -6.02
C VAL A 55 -21.35 2.12 -5.34
N ALA A 56 -20.05 1.96 -5.24
CA ALA A 56 -19.40 0.77 -4.68
C ALA A 56 -18.21 1.17 -3.80
N PRO A 57 -17.73 0.28 -2.90
CA PRO A 57 -16.44 0.45 -2.25
C PRO A 57 -15.32 0.60 -3.29
N GLY A 58 -14.31 1.40 -2.97
CA GLY A 58 -13.12 1.48 -3.81
C GLY A 58 -12.36 0.15 -3.85
N PHE A 59 -11.65 -0.10 -4.93
CA PHE A 59 -10.84 -1.29 -5.08
C PHE A 59 -9.64 -1.27 -4.14
N VAL A 60 -9.27 -2.46 -3.66
CA VAL A 60 -8.04 -2.71 -2.92
C VAL A 60 -7.08 -3.42 -3.85
N ASP A 61 -6.02 -2.73 -4.26
CA ASP A 61 -4.96 -3.33 -5.08
C ASP A 61 -3.91 -3.96 -4.16
N LEU A 62 -3.92 -5.28 -4.10
CA LEU A 62 -3.05 -6.06 -3.21
C LEU A 62 -1.62 -6.23 -3.75
N HIS A 63 -1.36 -5.82 -4.99
CA HIS A 63 -0.07 -6.04 -5.62
C HIS A 63 0.39 -4.82 -6.42
N THR A 64 1.11 -3.93 -5.74
CA THR A 64 1.70 -2.74 -6.36
C THR A 64 3.18 -2.62 -6.03
N HIS A 65 3.91 -1.84 -6.84
CA HIS A 65 5.31 -1.48 -6.60
C HIS A 65 5.47 0.04 -6.48
N TYR A 66 4.53 0.68 -5.77
CA TYR A 66 4.55 2.11 -5.48
C TYR A 66 5.55 2.51 -4.38
N ASP A 67 6.40 1.60 -3.91
CA ASP A 67 7.33 1.80 -2.80
C ASP A 67 8.21 3.06 -2.96
N ALA A 68 8.65 3.34 -4.18
CA ALA A 68 9.33 4.59 -4.50
C ALA A 68 8.36 5.69 -4.91
N GLN A 69 7.49 5.39 -5.89
CA GLN A 69 6.63 6.36 -6.56
C GLN A 69 5.72 7.13 -5.59
N ILE A 70 5.25 6.50 -4.52
CA ILE A 70 4.36 7.13 -3.53
C ILE A 70 4.98 8.39 -2.90
N GLN A 71 6.30 8.57 -2.99
CA GLN A 71 7.00 9.72 -2.43
C GLN A 71 6.91 10.97 -3.33
N TRP A 72 6.74 10.81 -4.64
CA TRP A 72 6.55 11.92 -5.58
C TRP A 72 5.18 11.94 -6.27
N ASP A 73 4.45 10.80 -6.24
CA ASP A 73 3.05 10.72 -6.63
C ASP A 73 2.22 10.06 -5.52
N PRO A 74 1.97 10.79 -4.42
CA PRO A 74 1.27 10.24 -3.26
C PRO A 74 -0.21 9.96 -3.52
N TYR A 75 -0.73 10.38 -4.65
CA TYR A 75 -2.10 10.05 -5.08
C TYR A 75 -2.18 8.68 -5.79
N CYS A 76 -1.05 8.05 -6.12
CA CYS A 76 -0.99 6.86 -6.97
C CYS A 76 -1.89 7.05 -8.19
N THR A 77 -1.63 8.12 -8.96
CA THR A 77 -2.56 8.81 -9.86
C THR A 77 -3.30 7.86 -10.80
N ILE A 78 -2.61 6.92 -11.44
CA ILE A 78 -3.25 5.98 -12.37
C ILE A 78 -4.23 5.05 -11.63
N SER A 79 -3.82 4.46 -10.52
CA SER A 79 -4.68 3.56 -9.73
C SER A 79 -5.94 4.28 -9.23
N GLY A 80 -5.79 5.50 -8.71
CA GLY A 80 -6.92 6.31 -8.24
C GLY A 80 -7.94 6.61 -9.36
N TRP A 81 -7.49 6.84 -10.59
CA TRP A 81 -8.37 7.06 -11.74
C TRP A 81 -9.21 5.83 -12.10
N HIS A 82 -8.76 4.65 -11.74
CA HIS A 82 -9.49 3.39 -11.94
C HIS A 82 -10.29 2.94 -10.71
N GLY A 83 -10.46 3.83 -9.73
CA GLY A 83 -11.27 3.57 -8.54
C GLY A 83 -10.57 2.77 -7.44
N VAL A 84 -9.24 2.63 -7.50
CA VAL A 84 -8.45 2.07 -6.42
C VAL A 84 -8.35 3.10 -5.29
N THR A 85 -8.70 2.69 -4.08
CA THR A 85 -8.65 3.53 -2.87
C THR A 85 -7.68 3.00 -1.81
N SER A 86 -7.17 1.79 -2.00
CA SER A 86 -6.17 1.18 -1.12
C SER A 86 -5.13 0.43 -1.94
N VAL A 87 -3.86 0.60 -1.62
CA VAL A 87 -2.74 -0.08 -2.28
C VAL A 87 -1.87 -0.80 -1.25
N VAL A 88 -1.24 -1.90 -1.69
CA VAL A 88 -0.29 -2.63 -0.85
C VAL A 88 1.09 -2.60 -1.50
N LEU A 89 2.08 -2.16 -0.72
CA LEU A 89 3.50 -2.03 -1.08
C LEU A 89 4.32 -3.21 -0.58
N GLY A 90 5.60 -3.25 -0.96
CA GLY A 90 6.54 -4.27 -0.51
C GLY A 90 6.30 -5.64 -1.12
N ASN A 91 5.72 -5.71 -2.31
CA ASN A 91 5.38 -6.96 -2.98
C ASN A 91 6.61 -7.69 -3.55
N CYS A 92 6.43 -8.94 -3.93
CA CYS A 92 7.45 -9.81 -4.55
C CYS A 92 8.74 -9.97 -3.72
N GLY A 93 8.73 -9.61 -2.44
CA GLY A 93 9.92 -9.59 -1.60
C GLY A 93 10.87 -8.44 -1.88
N PHE A 94 10.47 -7.45 -2.69
CA PHE A 94 11.25 -6.25 -3.00
C PHE A 94 10.71 -5.05 -2.24
N GLY A 95 11.60 -4.11 -1.92
CA GLY A 95 11.26 -2.88 -1.22
C GLY A 95 12.51 -2.16 -0.74
N PHE A 96 12.31 -1.10 0.04
CA PHE A 96 13.36 -0.19 0.46
C PHE A 96 13.59 -0.13 1.96
N ALA A 97 13.06 -1.10 2.72
CA ALA A 97 13.26 -1.18 4.16
C ALA A 97 13.23 -2.64 4.67
N PRO A 98 14.14 -2.99 5.62
CA PRO A 98 15.23 -2.15 6.13
C PRO A 98 16.36 -1.99 5.10
N VAL A 99 17.08 -0.86 5.14
CA VAL A 99 18.21 -0.63 4.24
C VAL A 99 19.22 0.33 4.84
N MET A 100 20.48 -0.06 4.92
CA MET A 100 21.56 0.83 5.31
C MET A 100 21.84 1.87 4.20
N PRO A 101 22.34 3.08 4.54
CA PRO A 101 22.61 4.11 3.54
C PRO A 101 23.46 3.64 2.36
N GLU A 102 24.48 2.84 2.59
CA GLU A 102 25.34 2.26 1.56
C GLU A 102 24.65 1.23 0.66
N GLY A 103 23.50 0.69 1.08
CA GLY A 103 22.69 -0.25 0.32
C GLY A 103 21.62 0.37 -0.57
N ARG A 104 21.39 1.68 -0.46
CA ARG A 104 20.28 2.40 -1.13
C ARG A 104 20.37 2.34 -2.65
N ASP A 105 21.54 2.61 -3.21
CA ASP A 105 21.76 2.53 -4.66
C ASP A 105 21.50 1.12 -5.20
N ARG A 106 21.89 0.12 -4.43
CA ARG A 106 21.63 -1.29 -4.81
C ARG A 106 20.15 -1.63 -4.77
N ALA A 107 19.41 -1.15 -3.77
CA ALA A 107 17.96 -1.34 -3.67
C ALA A 107 17.25 -0.69 -4.86
N MET A 108 17.59 0.55 -5.21
CA MET A 108 17.06 1.25 -6.38
C MET A 108 17.39 0.52 -7.69
N LEU A 109 18.64 0.03 -7.84
CA LEU A 109 19.04 -0.71 -9.03
C LEU A 109 18.26 -2.03 -9.16
N THR A 110 17.93 -2.68 -8.05
CA THR A 110 17.09 -3.88 -8.04
C THR A 110 15.70 -3.55 -8.57
N MET A 111 15.04 -2.53 -8.02
CA MET A 111 13.70 -2.09 -8.46
C MET A 111 13.70 -1.62 -9.92
N SER A 112 14.76 -0.97 -10.37
CA SER A 112 14.89 -0.56 -11.76
C SER A 112 14.93 -1.76 -12.73
N ARG A 113 15.53 -2.86 -12.31
CA ARG A 113 15.67 -4.06 -13.14
C ARG A 113 14.45 -5.00 -13.07
N THR A 114 13.76 -5.03 -11.94
CA THR A 114 12.61 -5.92 -11.74
C THR A 114 11.29 -5.26 -12.12
N GLU A 115 11.13 -3.98 -11.81
CA GLU A 115 9.86 -3.25 -11.95
C GLU A 115 9.93 -2.10 -12.97
N ALA A 116 11.05 -1.99 -13.68
CA ALA A 116 11.28 -0.96 -14.71
C ALA A 116 11.11 0.49 -14.21
N ILE A 117 11.27 0.74 -12.90
CA ILE A 117 11.25 2.09 -12.34
C ILE A 117 12.61 2.76 -12.63
N PRO A 118 12.67 3.91 -13.31
CA PRO A 118 13.94 4.53 -13.66
C PRO A 118 14.78 4.85 -12.41
N PHE A 119 16.04 4.44 -12.42
CA PHE A 119 16.96 4.64 -11.30
C PHE A 119 17.10 6.12 -10.92
N GLU A 120 17.26 7.00 -11.92
CA GLU A 120 17.40 8.45 -11.69
C GLU A 120 16.12 9.08 -11.10
N SER A 121 14.94 8.57 -11.46
CA SER A 121 13.69 9.03 -10.87
C SER A 121 13.60 8.68 -9.38
N MET A 122 14.05 7.49 -9.00
CA MET A 122 14.12 7.08 -7.60
C MET A 122 15.16 7.90 -6.83
N LYS A 123 16.33 8.13 -7.43
CA LYS A 123 17.41 8.89 -6.83
C LYS A 123 17.01 10.34 -6.54
N GLU A 124 16.25 10.95 -7.43
CA GLU A 124 15.75 12.32 -7.27
C GLU A 124 14.53 12.40 -6.36
N GLY A 125 13.60 11.43 -6.48
CA GLY A 125 12.29 11.50 -5.86
C GLY A 125 12.18 10.89 -4.46
N MET A 126 13.15 10.07 -4.03
CA MET A 126 13.06 9.40 -2.73
C MET A 126 13.69 10.23 -1.61
N ILE A 127 12.96 10.35 -0.50
CA ILE A 127 13.36 11.17 0.67
C ILE A 127 14.52 10.54 1.45
N TRP A 128 14.50 9.20 1.60
CA TRP A 128 15.51 8.42 2.31
C TRP A 128 15.77 8.84 3.77
N ASP A 129 14.74 9.16 4.53
CA ASP A 129 14.83 9.53 5.94
C ASP A 129 14.60 8.35 6.92
N TRP A 130 14.78 7.13 6.43
CA TRP A 130 14.64 5.88 7.20
C TRP A 130 15.84 4.96 6.96
N VAL A 131 16.01 4.00 7.88
CA VAL A 131 16.97 2.88 7.82
C VAL A 131 16.24 1.57 8.13
N THR A 132 15.45 1.58 9.19
CA THR A 132 14.66 0.43 9.65
C THR A 132 13.27 0.38 9.01
N PHE A 133 12.59 -0.75 9.16
CA PHE A 133 11.23 -0.87 8.64
C PHE A 133 10.19 -0.03 9.42
N PRO A 134 10.25 0.05 10.78
CA PRO A 134 9.38 1.00 11.51
C PRO A 134 9.54 2.46 11.06
N GLU A 135 10.76 2.93 10.86
CA GLU A 135 11.01 4.29 10.35
C GLU A 135 10.41 4.50 8.95
N TRP A 136 10.46 3.47 8.09
CA TRP A 136 9.77 3.50 6.79
C TRP A 136 8.26 3.69 6.95
N LEU A 137 7.63 2.96 7.89
CA LEU A 137 6.20 3.13 8.18
C LEU A 137 5.89 4.55 8.67
N GLU A 138 6.75 5.13 9.52
CA GLU A 138 6.60 6.52 9.97
C GLU A 138 6.72 7.50 8.79
N THR A 139 7.66 7.29 7.89
CA THR A 139 7.77 8.08 6.67
C THR A 139 6.53 7.98 5.81
N LEU A 140 6.03 6.77 5.57
CA LEU A 140 4.76 6.58 4.88
C LEU A 140 3.61 7.30 5.58
N ALA A 141 3.54 7.25 6.91
CA ALA A 141 2.46 7.91 7.66
C ALA A 141 2.46 9.43 7.46
N ARG A 142 3.62 10.06 7.32
CA ARG A 142 3.78 11.50 7.11
C ARG A 142 3.41 11.97 5.69
N ILE A 143 3.50 11.13 4.69
CA ILE A 143 3.14 11.48 3.31
C ILE A 143 1.64 11.69 3.20
N PRO A 144 1.15 12.87 2.73
CA PRO A 144 -0.28 13.12 2.57
C PRO A 144 -0.81 12.38 1.33
N LYS A 145 -1.24 11.15 1.52
CA LYS A 145 -1.66 10.24 0.46
C LYS A 145 -3.13 10.41 0.05
N GLY A 146 -3.41 10.25 -1.23
CA GLY A 146 -4.76 10.18 -1.78
C GLY A 146 -5.40 8.79 -1.72
N VAL A 147 -4.65 7.77 -1.30
CA VAL A 147 -5.08 6.38 -1.14
C VAL A 147 -4.69 5.86 0.24
N ASN A 148 -5.40 4.85 0.74
CA ASN A 148 -4.93 4.09 1.89
C ASN A 148 -3.73 3.24 1.47
N CYS A 149 -2.74 3.16 2.34
CA CYS A 149 -1.51 2.44 2.06
C CYS A 149 -1.23 1.42 3.15
N LEU A 150 -1.00 0.19 2.73
CA LEU A 150 -0.52 -0.93 3.54
C LEU A 150 0.83 -1.37 2.98
N THR A 151 1.66 -2.02 3.77
CA THR A 151 2.94 -2.52 3.28
C THR A 151 3.27 -3.88 3.88
N TYR A 152 3.83 -4.75 3.06
CA TYR A 152 4.48 -5.98 3.50
C TYR A 152 5.92 -5.69 3.94
N MET A 153 6.45 -6.50 4.88
CA MET A 153 7.87 -6.62 5.11
C MET A 153 8.50 -7.42 3.96
N PRO A 154 9.33 -6.83 3.08
CA PRO A 154 9.91 -7.55 1.95
C PRO A 154 11.09 -8.39 2.38
N VAL A 155 11.13 -9.65 1.96
CA VAL A 155 12.12 -10.64 2.43
C VAL A 155 13.53 -10.37 1.91
N ALA A 156 13.70 -9.84 0.70
CA ALA A 156 15.05 -9.60 0.17
C ALA A 156 15.82 -8.51 0.95
N PRO A 157 15.24 -7.34 1.28
CA PRO A 157 15.85 -6.40 2.21
C PRO A 157 16.14 -7.00 3.59
N LEU A 158 15.20 -7.76 4.16
CA LEU A 158 15.37 -8.42 5.45
C LEU A 158 16.57 -9.38 5.45
N MET A 159 16.68 -10.23 4.44
CA MET A 159 17.80 -11.15 4.28
C MET A 159 19.13 -10.40 4.09
N THR A 160 19.12 -9.36 3.29
CA THR A 160 20.31 -8.53 3.04
C THR A 160 20.78 -7.82 4.32
N TRP A 161 19.83 -7.35 5.12
CA TRP A 161 20.10 -6.70 6.39
C TRP A 161 20.81 -7.61 7.38
N VAL A 162 20.32 -8.85 7.55
CA VAL A 162 20.85 -9.79 8.55
C VAL A 162 22.08 -10.53 8.05
N MET A 163 22.09 -10.95 6.78
CA MET A 163 23.13 -11.83 6.25
C MET A 163 24.21 -11.07 5.46
N GLY A 164 23.90 -9.84 5.03
CA GLY A 164 24.66 -9.17 3.99
C GLY A 164 24.33 -9.68 2.58
N LEU A 165 24.53 -8.84 1.56
CA LEU A 165 24.09 -9.08 0.18
C LEU A 165 24.64 -10.39 -0.42
N GLU A 166 25.92 -10.67 -0.24
CA GLU A 166 26.57 -11.83 -0.87
C GLU A 166 26.14 -13.14 -0.19
N ALA A 167 26.07 -13.17 1.13
CA ALA A 167 25.62 -14.35 1.86
C ALA A 167 24.14 -14.65 1.58
N ALA A 168 23.29 -13.64 1.49
CA ALA A 168 21.87 -13.79 1.18
C ALA A 168 21.61 -14.43 -0.19
N LYS A 169 22.56 -14.29 -1.13
CA LYS A 169 22.47 -14.89 -2.48
C LYS A 169 23.06 -16.28 -2.58
N THR A 170 24.07 -16.60 -1.75
CA THR A 170 24.95 -17.73 -2.02
C THR A 170 24.80 -18.89 -1.05
N ARG A 171 24.14 -18.67 0.09
CA ARG A 171 23.97 -19.73 1.10
C ARG A 171 22.63 -19.60 1.86
N PRO A 172 22.14 -20.69 2.45
CA PRO A 172 21.04 -20.63 3.41
C PRO A 172 21.41 -19.82 4.65
N ALA A 173 20.40 -19.24 5.30
CA ALA A 173 20.55 -18.57 6.58
C ALA A 173 20.85 -19.58 7.71
N THR A 174 21.77 -19.24 8.58
CA THR A 174 22.04 -19.99 9.82
C THR A 174 20.85 -19.88 10.79
N ARG A 175 20.81 -20.74 11.83
CA ARG A 175 19.76 -20.66 12.86
C ARG A 175 19.74 -19.31 13.59
N GLN A 176 20.91 -18.71 13.81
CA GLN A 176 21.02 -17.40 14.46
C GLN A 176 20.45 -16.30 13.54
N GLU A 177 20.84 -16.27 12.26
CA GLU A 177 20.31 -15.33 11.27
C GLU A 177 18.78 -15.49 11.09
N GLN A 178 18.27 -16.72 11.09
CA GLN A 178 16.83 -16.98 11.07
C GLN A 178 16.11 -16.43 12.31
N ALA A 179 16.70 -16.57 13.49
CA ALA A 179 16.14 -16.03 14.71
C ALA A 179 16.13 -14.50 14.71
N GLU A 180 17.17 -13.86 14.17
CA GLU A 180 17.25 -12.41 14.01
C GLU A 180 16.22 -11.91 12.99
N MET A 181 16.14 -12.54 11.81
CA MET A 181 15.10 -12.21 10.81
C MET A 181 13.69 -12.34 11.39
N LYS A 182 13.44 -13.37 12.18
CA LYS A 182 12.16 -13.56 12.85
C LYS A 182 11.86 -12.43 13.84
N SER A 183 12.85 -11.98 14.61
CA SER A 183 12.69 -10.85 15.54
C SER A 183 12.34 -9.56 14.80
N LEU A 184 13.06 -9.25 13.73
CA LEU A 184 12.79 -8.06 12.88
C LEU A 184 11.44 -8.15 12.19
N LEU A 185 11.00 -9.34 11.79
CA LEU A 185 9.65 -9.51 11.22
C LEU A 185 8.57 -9.26 12.28
N HIS A 186 8.75 -9.72 13.51
CA HIS A 186 7.81 -9.40 14.60
C HIS A 186 7.77 -7.90 14.87
N GLU A 187 8.93 -7.23 14.95
CA GLU A 187 9.02 -5.79 15.09
C GLU A 187 8.25 -5.05 13.96
N ALA A 188 8.43 -5.49 12.71
CA ALA A 188 7.71 -4.93 11.58
C ALA A 188 6.19 -5.13 11.70
N MET A 189 5.75 -6.31 12.14
CA MET A 189 4.31 -6.60 12.36
C MET A 189 3.74 -5.76 13.51
N ASP A 190 4.48 -5.61 14.60
CA ASP A 190 4.08 -4.79 15.74
C ASP A 190 4.01 -3.29 15.37
N ALA A 191 4.88 -2.85 14.47
CA ALA A 191 4.87 -1.49 13.92
C ALA A 191 3.73 -1.25 12.91
N GLY A 192 3.09 -2.30 12.37
CA GLY A 192 1.92 -2.18 11.49
C GLY A 192 2.08 -2.74 10.08
N ALA A 193 3.10 -3.56 9.80
CA ALA A 193 3.16 -4.31 8.55
C ALA A 193 1.93 -5.22 8.43
N CYS A 194 1.35 -5.31 7.23
CA CYS A 194 0.19 -6.18 6.99
C CYS A 194 0.56 -7.64 6.69
N GLY A 195 1.84 -7.98 6.76
CA GLY A 195 2.38 -9.31 6.49
C GLY A 195 3.82 -9.24 5.98
N PHE A 196 4.25 -10.28 5.31
CA PHE A 196 5.55 -10.29 4.61
C PHE A 196 5.37 -10.80 3.19
N SER A 197 6.28 -10.42 2.30
CA SER A 197 6.27 -10.85 0.91
C SER A 197 7.56 -11.54 0.52
N VAL A 198 7.44 -12.52 -0.36
CA VAL A 198 8.57 -13.26 -0.92
C VAL A 198 8.26 -13.66 -2.35
N GLN A 199 9.27 -13.60 -3.21
CA GLN A 199 9.22 -14.21 -4.54
C GLN A 199 10.11 -15.45 -4.54
N ARG A 200 9.53 -16.57 -4.96
CA ARG A 200 10.27 -17.79 -5.20
C ARG A 200 10.25 -18.10 -6.69
N LEU A 201 11.38 -17.88 -7.34
CA LEU A 201 11.55 -18.28 -8.73
C LEU A 201 11.88 -19.78 -8.80
N SER A 202 11.12 -20.52 -9.57
CA SER A 202 11.45 -21.91 -9.86
C SER A 202 12.40 -21.95 -11.07
N LEU A 203 13.58 -22.52 -10.87
CA LEU A 203 14.54 -22.73 -11.97
C LEU A 203 14.03 -23.68 -13.05
N ILE A 204 12.94 -24.40 -12.80
CA ILE A 204 12.31 -25.33 -13.76
C ILE A 204 11.60 -24.55 -14.90
N HIS A 205 11.27 -23.30 -14.69
CA HIS A 205 10.55 -22.47 -15.64
C HIS A 205 11.43 -21.45 -16.38
N ILE A 206 12.74 -21.55 -16.20
CA ILE A 206 13.74 -20.75 -16.92
C ILE A 206 14.35 -21.65 -18.05
#